data_72a4375a58e66d394c5856c75b9bf085
#
_entry.id   72a4375a58e66d394c5856c75b9bf085
#
_cell.length_a   1.000
_cell.length_b   1.000
_cell.length_c   1.000
_cell.angle_alpha   90.00
_cell.angle_beta   90.00
_cell.angle_gamma   90.00
#
_symmetry.space_group_name_H-M   'P 1'
#
loop_
_entity.id
_entity.type
_entity.pdbx_description
1 polymer ?
#
loop_
_entity_poly.entity_id
_entity_poly.type
_entity_poly.pdbx_seq_one_letter_code
_entity_poly.pdbx_strand_id
1 'polypeptide(L)' 'MRMQADRAVLTVMKHEGFWAVEFDGEIFGKSPDKEIAKAAANRRMRQLHDSGRPCQVRVSGEHGFFAVS' A
#
# COMPACT_ATOMS: atom_id res chain seq x y z
N MET A 1 -10.57 8.33 -20.94
CA MET A 1 -10.47 7.96 -20.60
C MET A 1 -9.90 7.47 -20.14
N ARG A 2 -9.40 7.15 -19.79
CA ARG A 2 -8.83 6.72 -19.33
C ARG A 2 -8.62 5.87 -18.93
N MET A 3 -8.35 5.35 -18.92
CA MET A 3 -8.01 4.60 -18.58
C MET A 3 -7.38 4.14 -18.07
N GLN A 4 -7.27 3.88 -17.72
CA GLN A 4 -6.45 3.35 -17.42
C GLN A 4 -6.50 2.45 -16.60
N ALA A 5 -6.07 1.70 -16.59
CA ALA A 5 -6.14 0.74 -15.83
C ALA A 5 -5.80 1.00 -14.69
N ASP A 6 -6.30 0.92 -13.85
CA ASP A 6 -6.08 1.33 -12.84
C ASP A 6 -5.55 0.46 -11.92
N ARG A 7 -4.30 0.13 -11.93
CA ARG A 7 -3.63 -0.62 -10.92
C ARG A 7 -3.61 0.18 -9.65
N ALA A 8 -4.08 -0.40 -8.58
CA ALA A 8 -4.04 0.25 -7.29
C ALA A 8 -2.66 0.03 -6.68
N VAL A 9 -2.00 1.11 -6.30
CA VAL A 9 -0.67 1.02 -5.71
C VAL A 9 -0.78 1.49 -4.27
N LEU A 10 -0.45 0.59 -3.34
CA LEU A 10 -0.45 0.92 -1.93
C LEU A 10 1.00 1.00 -1.49
N THR A 11 1.38 2.09 -0.88
CA THR A 11 2.77 2.32 -0.51
C THR A 11 2.91 2.33 1.00
N VAL A 12 3.72 1.43 1.52
CA VAL A 12 4.06 1.41 2.94
C VAL A 12 5.25 2.31 3.12
N MET A 13 5.12 3.34 3.93
CA MET A 13 6.16 4.36 4.05
C MET A 13 6.20 4.92 5.45
N LYS A 14 7.30 5.59 5.78
CA LYS A 14 7.40 6.31 7.02
C LYS A 14 6.66 7.63 6.89
N HIS A 15 5.89 7.97 7.90
CA HIS A 15 5.15 9.22 7.88
C HIS A 15 5.15 9.76 9.30
N GLU A 16 5.89 10.84 9.51
CA GLU A 16 5.96 11.49 10.81
C GLU A 16 6.38 10.54 11.92
N GLY A 17 7.38 9.74 11.65
CA GLY A 17 7.89 8.84 12.66
C GLY A 17 7.16 7.53 12.80
N PHE A 18 6.08 7.35 12.05
CA PHE A 18 5.32 6.12 12.08
C PHE A 18 5.33 5.49 10.71
N TRP A 19 5.06 4.20 10.66
CA TRP A 19 4.85 3.53 9.39
C TRP A 19 3.37 3.65 9.04
N ALA A 20 3.09 3.83 7.78
CA ALA A 20 1.70 3.98 7.33
C ALA A 20 1.58 3.52 5.91
N VAL A 21 0.35 3.41 5.44
CA VAL A 21 0.07 3.03 4.06
C VAL A 21 -0.57 4.23 3.38
N GLU A 22 -0.07 4.54 2.19
CA GLU A 22 -0.66 5.62 1.40
C GLU A 22 -1.32 4.99 0.19
N PHE A 23 -2.56 5.33 -0.05
CA PHE A 23 -3.29 4.82 -1.20
C PHE A 23 -4.22 5.91 -1.68
N ASP A 24 -4.00 6.32 -2.91
CA ASP A 24 -4.91 7.27 -3.56
C ASP A 24 -5.03 8.56 -2.76
N GLY A 25 -3.95 8.99 -2.15
CA GLY A 25 -3.94 10.22 -1.37
C GLY A 25 -4.38 10.04 0.07
N GLU A 26 -4.77 8.85 0.45
CA GLU A 26 -5.24 8.59 1.79
C GLU A 26 -4.16 7.89 2.59
N ILE A 27 -3.97 8.28 3.84
CA ILE A 27 -2.99 7.65 4.72
C ILE A 27 -3.74 6.87 5.77
N PHE A 28 -3.40 5.61 5.92
CA PHE A 28 -4.07 4.78 6.91
C PHE A 28 -3.10 3.74 7.45
N GLY A 29 -3.52 3.00 8.46
CA GLY A 29 -2.72 1.92 9.03
C GLY A 29 -1.49 2.41 9.76
N LYS A 30 -1.54 3.59 10.38
CA LYS A 30 -0.38 4.14 11.05
C LYS A 30 0.00 3.28 12.25
N SER A 31 1.28 3.02 12.38
CA SER A 31 1.77 2.19 13.47
C SER A 31 3.27 2.41 13.62
N PRO A 32 3.80 2.32 14.81
CA PRO A 32 5.25 2.34 14.98
C PRO A 32 5.92 1.09 14.42
N ASP A 33 5.12 0.06 14.14
CA ASP A 33 5.65 -1.20 13.67
C ASP A 33 5.39 -1.35 12.19
N LYS A 34 6.46 -1.52 11.42
CA LYS A 34 6.34 -1.65 9.97
C LYS A 34 5.50 -2.85 9.58
N GLU A 35 5.59 -3.93 10.34
CA GLU A 35 4.85 -5.14 10.00
C GLU A 35 3.35 -4.93 10.11
N ILE A 36 2.93 -4.10 11.05
CA ILE A 36 1.50 -3.82 11.18
C ILE A 36 1.03 -2.98 10.01
N ALA A 37 1.83 -2.02 9.58
CA ALA A 37 1.47 -1.22 8.40
C ALA A 37 1.40 -2.11 7.16
N LYS A 38 2.35 -3.05 7.03
CA LYS A 38 2.32 -3.97 5.89
C LYS A 38 1.07 -4.85 5.93
N ALA A 39 0.66 -5.27 7.11
CA ALA A 39 -0.55 -6.07 7.23
C ALA A 39 -1.78 -5.27 6.82
N ALA A 40 -1.80 -3.98 7.17
CA ALA A 40 -2.91 -3.13 6.76
C ALA A 40 -2.96 -2.98 5.24
N ALA A 41 -1.78 -2.85 4.62
CA ALA A 41 -1.73 -2.74 3.16
C ALA A 41 -2.22 -4.03 2.52
N ASN A 42 -1.81 -5.17 3.06
CA ASN A 42 -2.22 -6.45 2.50
C ASN A 42 -3.72 -6.67 2.63
N ARG A 43 -4.28 -6.24 3.74
CA ARG A 43 -5.71 -6.36 3.94
C ARG A 43 -6.48 -5.55 2.90
N ARG A 44 -6.06 -4.31 2.68
CA ARG A 44 -6.73 -3.46 1.71
C ARG A 44 -6.51 -4.02 0.31
N MET A 45 -5.32 -4.54 0.03
CA MET A 45 -5.03 -5.13 -1.26
C MET A 45 -5.98 -6.29 -1.54
N ARG A 46 -6.25 -7.10 -0.52
CA ARG A 46 -7.13 -8.22 -0.71
C ARG A 46 -8.55 -7.78 -1.04
N GLN A 47 -9.00 -6.71 -0.38
CA GLN A 47 -10.33 -6.18 -0.67
C GLN A 47 -10.42 -5.66 -2.10
N LEU A 48 -9.38 -4.98 -2.55
CA LEU A 48 -9.37 -4.47 -3.92
C LEU A 48 -9.31 -5.60 -4.93
N HIS A 49 -8.51 -6.61 -4.62
CA HIS A 49 -8.38 -7.75 -5.50
C HIS A 49 -9.70 -8.49 -5.62
N ASP A 50 -10.45 -8.59 -4.52
CA ASP A 50 -11.73 -9.25 -4.56
C ASP A 50 -12.72 -8.52 -5.44
N SER A 51 -12.56 -7.22 -5.61
CA SER A 51 -13.42 -6.48 -6.52
C SER A 51 -12.90 -6.48 -7.94
N GLY A 52 -11.86 -7.26 -8.22
CA GLY A 52 -11.37 -7.40 -9.59
C GLY A 52 -10.33 -6.40 -9.98
N ARG A 53 -9.78 -5.65 -9.05
CA ARG A 53 -8.85 -4.59 -9.38
C ARG A 53 -7.42 -5.06 -9.16
N PRO A 54 -6.54 -4.91 -10.14
CA PRO A 54 -5.14 -5.28 -9.93
C PRO A 54 -4.49 -4.37 -8.90
N CYS A 55 -3.67 -4.95 -8.04
CA CYS A 55 -3.07 -4.22 -6.94
C CYS A 55 -1.59 -4.51 -6.82
N GLN A 56 -0.88 -3.59 -6.22
CA GLN A 56 0.53 -3.73 -5.98
C GLN A 56 0.86 -3.06 -4.65
N VAL A 57 1.65 -3.71 -3.83
CA VAL A 57 2.09 -3.13 -2.57
C VAL A 57 3.59 -2.85 -2.69
N ARG A 58 3.98 -1.64 -2.33
CA ARG A 58 5.36 -1.22 -2.38
C ARG A 58 5.78 -0.83 -0.98
N VAL A 59 7.03 -1.09 -0.64
CA VAL A 59 7.57 -0.69 0.64
C VAL A 59 8.68 0.29 0.37
N SER A 60 8.48 1.51 0.84
CA SER A 60 9.42 2.57 0.60
C SER A 60 10.37 2.65 1.79
N GLY A 61 11.57 3.14 1.57
CA GLY A 61 12.50 3.34 2.67
C GLY A 61 13.39 2.17 2.95
N GLU A 62 13.25 1.10 2.19
CA GLU A 62 14.16 0.01 2.30
C GLU A 62 15.06 0.03 1.11
N HIS A 63 15.90 -0.95 0.97
CA HIS A 63 16.76 -0.94 -0.15
C HIS A 63 15.95 -1.19 -1.37
N GLY A 64 15.57 -0.21 -2.04
CA GLY A 64 14.77 -0.32 -3.23
C GLY A 64 13.35 -0.67 -2.88
N PHE A 65 12.58 -1.11 -3.85
CA PHE A 65 11.22 -1.41 -3.66
C PHE A 65 10.98 -2.86 -3.87
N PHE A 66 10.08 -3.42 -3.08
CA PHE A 66 9.64 -4.75 -3.36
C PHE A 66 8.22 -4.67 -3.81
N ALA A 67 7.94 -5.25 -4.94
CA ALA A 67 6.58 -5.32 -5.42
C ALA A 67 6.02 -6.64 -4.96
N VAL A 68 4.95 -6.60 -4.24
CA VAL A 68 4.32 -7.80 -3.78
C VAL A 68 2.94 -7.82 -4.34
N SER A 69 2.56 -8.82 -5.01
CA SER A 69 1.23 -8.82 -5.62
C SER A 69 0.43 -10.03 -5.23
#